data_5c920546a82d4e961a454432a0415037
#
_entry.id   5c920546a82d4e961a454432a0415037
#
_cell.length_a   1.000
_cell.length_b   1.000
_cell.length_c   1.000
_cell.angle_alpha   90.00
_cell.angle_beta   90.00
_cell.angle_gamma   90.00
#
_symmetry.space_group_name_H-M   'P 1'
#
loop_
_entity.id
_entity.type
_entity.pdbx_description
1 polymer ?
#
loop_
_entity_poly.entity_id
_entity_poly.type
_entity_poly.pdbx_seq_one_letter_code
_entity_poly.pdbx_strand_id
1 'polypeptide(L)'
;MSATTAVEICRLEDLETGWGEVALVEGRQVAVFRLPDDTVAAVDHADPRSGALVIARGIVGATLDGTPTIASPLYKEVYDLRTGQCLTTDAYELPVHDATVSPQGRVVVAVRP
;
A
#
# COMPACT_ATOMS: atom_id res chain seq x y z
N MET A 1 15.38 8.11 19.81
CA MET A 1 14.50 7.86 18.68
C MET A 1 14.86 6.54 18.05
N SER A 2 13.89 5.70 17.85
CA SER A 2 14.12 4.42 17.19
C SER A 2 14.09 4.62 15.67
N ALA A 3 15.04 4.01 14.98
CA ALA A 3 15.01 3.97 13.53
C ALA A 3 13.91 3.02 13.07
N THR A 4 13.29 3.34 11.95
CA THR A 4 12.35 2.45 11.30
C THR A 4 13.11 1.24 10.75
N THR A 5 12.67 0.04 11.09
CA THR A 5 13.30 -1.18 10.64
C THR A 5 12.68 -1.63 9.32
N ALA A 6 13.51 -1.87 8.32
CA ALA A 6 13.08 -2.45 7.05
C ALA A 6 12.93 -3.96 7.23
N VAL A 7 11.76 -4.49 6.86
CA VAL A 7 11.43 -5.90 7.02
C VAL A 7 11.20 -6.52 5.64
N GLU A 8 11.91 -7.60 5.36
CA GLU A 8 11.67 -8.41 4.16
C GLU A 8 10.43 -9.25 4.41
N ILE A 9 9.42 -9.08 3.57
CA ILE A 9 8.12 -9.73 3.78
C ILE A 9 7.85 -10.89 2.84
N CYS A 10 8.35 -10.83 1.61
CA CYS A 10 8.14 -11.88 0.62
C CYS A 10 9.03 -11.64 -0.58
N ARG A 11 8.93 -12.51 -1.58
CA ARG A 11 9.58 -12.30 -2.87
C ARG A 11 8.60 -11.58 -3.79
N LEU A 12 9.12 -10.78 -4.73
CA LEU A 12 8.26 -10.08 -5.68
C LEU A 12 7.36 -11.05 -6.44
N GLU A 13 7.89 -12.20 -6.82
CA GLU A 13 7.13 -13.23 -7.55
C GLU A 13 5.98 -13.85 -6.74
N ASP A 14 5.98 -13.65 -5.41
CA ASP A 14 4.87 -14.10 -4.56
C ASP A 14 3.66 -13.17 -4.64
N LEU A 15 3.83 -11.98 -5.23
CA LEU A 15 2.75 -11.00 -5.38
C LEU A 15 2.20 -11.04 -6.80
N GLU A 16 0.89 -11.06 -6.92
CA GLU A 16 0.20 -10.92 -8.21
C GLU A 16 0.01 -9.44 -8.51
N THR A 17 0.36 -9.03 -9.73
CA THR A 17 0.24 -7.62 -10.16
C THR A 17 -1.20 -7.12 -9.98
N GLY A 18 -1.35 -5.98 -9.33
CA GLY A 18 -2.64 -5.35 -9.11
C GLY A 18 -3.48 -5.99 -8.00
N TRP A 19 -2.93 -6.96 -7.28
CA TRP A 19 -3.62 -7.67 -6.22
C TRP A 19 -2.97 -7.36 -4.88
N GLY A 20 -3.76 -7.03 -3.87
CA GLY A 20 -3.24 -6.69 -2.54
C GLY A 20 -3.05 -7.90 -1.65
N GLU A 21 -1.99 -7.86 -0.87
CA GLU A 21 -1.72 -8.83 0.19
C GLU A 21 -1.52 -8.08 1.51
N VAL A 22 -1.82 -8.74 2.62
CA VAL A 22 -1.66 -8.16 3.95
C VAL A 22 -0.39 -8.70 4.59
N ALA A 23 0.45 -7.79 5.09
CA ALA A 23 1.62 -8.14 5.86
C ALA A 23 1.53 -7.52 7.24
N LEU A 24 2.00 -8.25 8.25
CA LEU A 24 2.14 -7.70 9.60
C LEU A 24 3.58 -7.23 9.76
N VAL A 25 3.75 -5.91 9.86
CA VAL A 25 5.07 -5.29 9.95
C VAL A 25 5.11 -4.43 11.19
N GLU A 26 6.00 -4.74 12.12
CA GLU A 26 6.14 -3.99 13.37
C GLU A 26 4.80 -3.82 14.13
N GLY A 27 3.99 -4.89 14.12
CA GLY A 27 2.69 -4.88 14.79
C GLY A 27 1.57 -4.17 14.02
N ARG A 28 1.83 -3.67 12.81
CA ARG A 28 0.83 -2.99 11.99
C ARG A 28 0.44 -3.85 10.80
N GLN A 29 -0.85 -3.85 10.47
CA GLN A 29 -1.34 -4.52 9.26
C GLN A 29 -1.16 -3.56 8.08
N VAL A 30 -0.37 -4.01 7.11
CA VAL A 30 0.00 -3.23 5.94
C VAL A 30 -0.52 -3.94 4.70
N ALA A 31 -1.17 -3.20 3.82
CA ALA A 31 -1.58 -3.69 2.51
C ALA A 31 -0.44 -3.43 1.52
N VAL A 32 0.00 -4.48 0.83
CA VAL A 32 1.12 -4.42 -0.10
C VAL A 32 0.63 -4.78 -1.49
N PHE A 33 1.02 -3.98 -2.48
CA PHE A 33 0.60 -4.14 -3.87
C PHE A 33 1.81 -4.19 -4.79
N ARG A 34 1.78 -5.12 -5.74
CA ARG A 34 2.71 -5.12 -6.87
C ARG A 34 2.07 -4.34 -8.00
N LEU A 35 2.77 -3.33 -8.51
CA LEU A 35 2.28 -2.46 -9.57
C LEU A 35 2.71 -2.97 -10.95
N PRO A 36 2.08 -2.51 -12.05
CA PRO A 36 2.39 -3.03 -13.38
C PRO A 36 3.84 -2.88 -13.83
N ASP A 37 4.58 -1.91 -13.26
CA ASP A 37 6.00 -1.69 -13.58
C ASP A 37 6.93 -2.51 -12.66
N ASP A 38 6.37 -3.45 -11.88
CA ASP A 38 7.09 -4.29 -10.92
C ASP A 38 7.68 -3.52 -9.72
N THR A 39 7.26 -2.28 -9.51
CA THR A 39 7.46 -1.61 -8.24
C THR A 39 6.39 -2.07 -7.25
N VAL A 40 6.59 -1.75 -5.99
CA VAL A 40 5.65 -2.12 -4.92
C VAL A 40 5.21 -0.88 -4.15
N ALA A 41 4.01 -0.96 -3.59
CA ALA A 41 3.46 0.07 -2.71
C ALA A 41 2.98 -0.58 -1.42
N ALA A 42 3.13 0.13 -0.31
CA ALA A 42 2.66 -0.34 0.99
C ALA A 42 1.91 0.78 1.69
N VAL A 43 0.71 0.48 2.14
CA VAL A 43 -0.18 1.45 2.82
C VAL A 43 -0.84 0.75 3.99
N ASP A 44 -1.44 1.52 4.90
CA ASP A 44 -2.24 0.94 5.97
C ASP A 44 -3.36 0.08 5.38
N HIS A 45 -3.62 -1.06 6.00
CA HIS A 45 -4.73 -1.92 5.62
C HIS A 45 -6.08 -1.37 6.12
N ALA A 46 -6.06 -0.53 7.14
CA ALA A 46 -7.28 0.09 7.67
C ALA A 46 -7.77 1.21 6.75
N ASP A 47 -9.05 1.11 6.35
CA ASP A 47 -9.72 2.17 5.58
C ASP A 47 -9.83 3.42 6.46
N PRO A 48 -9.28 4.58 6.03
CA PRO A 48 -9.31 5.78 6.87
C PRO A 48 -10.71 6.27 7.24
N ARG A 49 -11.71 5.99 6.40
CA ARG A 49 -13.09 6.43 6.65
C ARG A 49 -13.79 5.57 7.68
N SER A 50 -13.62 4.26 7.61
CA SER A 50 -14.38 3.32 8.44
C SER A 50 -13.55 2.66 9.52
N GLY A 51 -12.23 2.61 9.36
CA GLY A 51 -11.34 1.83 10.22
C GLY A 51 -11.32 0.34 9.90
N ALA A 52 -12.14 -0.12 8.95
CA ALA A 52 -12.19 -1.53 8.61
C ALA A 52 -10.91 -1.97 7.89
N LEU A 53 -10.48 -3.20 8.15
CA LEU A 53 -9.25 -3.77 7.59
C LEU A 53 -9.55 -4.37 6.20
N VAL A 54 -9.62 -3.52 5.18
CA VAL A 54 -10.12 -3.91 3.85
C VAL A 54 -9.30 -3.37 2.68
N ILE A 55 -8.29 -2.52 2.90
CA ILE A 55 -7.62 -1.82 1.79
C ILE A 55 -6.95 -2.81 0.82
N ALA A 56 -6.39 -3.91 1.30
CA ALA A 56 -5.78 -4.91 0.42
C ALA A 56 -6.78 -5.53 -0.57
N ARG A 57 -8.07 -5.42 -0.30
CA ARG A 57 -9.12 -5.94 -1.16
C ARG A 57 -9.68 -4.90 -2.13
N GLY A 58 -9.12 -3.69 -2.12
CA GLY A 58 -9.52 -2.63 -3.02
C GLY A 58 -9.03 -2.87 -4.45
N ILE A 59 -9.41 -1.96 -5.33
CA ILE A 59 -9.07 -2.05 -6.74
C ILE A 59 -7.92 -1.10 -7.06
N VAL A 60 -6.82 -1.66 -7.55
CA VAL A 60 -5.67 -0.89 -8.01
C VAL A 60 -5.99 -0.32 -9.39
N GLY A 61 -5.70 0.96 -9.56
CA GLY A 61 -5.87 1.66 -10.83
C GLY A 61 -4.78 2.69 -11.00
N ALA A 62 -5.03 3.64 -11.91
CA ALA A 62 -4.11 4.74 -12.16
C ALA A 62 -4.89 5.98 -12.60
N THR A 63 -4.34 7.15 -12.30
CA THR A 63 -4.84 8.41 -12.86
C THR A 63 -4.42 8.52 -14.30
N LEU A 64 -4.91 9.58 -14.98
CA LEU A 64 -4.56 9.80 -16.40
C LEU A 64 -3.07 10.04 -16.60
N ASP A 65 -2.36 10.55 -15.59
CA ASP A 65 -0.91 10.78 -15.67
C ASP A 65 -0.09 9.56 -15.21
N GLY A 66 -0.75 8.42 -14.93
CA GLY A 66 -0.06 7.20 -14.56
C GLY A 66 0.22 7.02 -13.07
N THR A 67 -0.26 7.91 -12.20
CA THR A 67 -0.10 7.77 -10.75
C THR A 67 -0.91 6.55 -10.28
N PRO A 68 -0.28 5.58 -9.58
CA PRO A 68 -0.99 4.40 -9.09
C PRO A 68 -1.97 4.77 -7.99
N THR A 69 -3.15 4.17 -8.00
CA THR A 69 -4.21 4.45 -7.04
C THR A 69 -4.78 3.17 -6.45
N ILE A 70 -5.44 3.31 -5.30
CA ILE A 70 -6.22 2.24 -4.68
C ILE A 70 -7.61 2.77 -4.33
N ALA A 71 -8.65 2.07 -4.77
CA ALA A 71 -10.03 2.39 -4.41
C ALA A 71 -10.48 1.49 -3.28
N SER A 72 -10.93 2.09 -2.17
CA SER A 72 -11.45 1.33 -1.03
C SER A 72 -12.71 0.54 -1.45
N PRO A 73 -12.83 -0.72 -1.06
CA PRO A 73 -13.99 -1.53 -1.44
C PRO A 73 -15.27 -1.13 -0.73
N LEU A 74 -15.19 -0.41 0.40
CA LEU A 74 -16.38 -0.05 1.18
C LEU A 74 -17.07 1.21 0.65
N TYR A 75 -16.32 2.31 0.57
CA TYR A 75 -16.91 3.61 0.20
C TYR A 75 -16.37 4.13 -1.12
N LYS A 76 -15.49 3.37 -1.75
CA LYS A 76 -14.89 3.68 -3.06
C LYS A 76 -14.11 4.98 -3.10
N GLU A 77 -13.64 5.45 -1.94
CA GLU A 77 -12.68 6.54 -1.92
C GLU A 77 -11.40 6.09 -2.62
N VAL A 78 -10.85 6.96 -3.46
CA VAL A 78 -9.63 6.65 -4.23
C VAL A 78 -8.46 7.39 -3.61
N TYR A 79 -7.40 6.65 -3.34
CA TYR A 79 -6.17 7.19 -2.72
C TYR A 79 -4.99 7.03 -3.67
N ASP A 80 -4.12 8.05 -3.67
CA ASP A 80 -2.82 7.98 -4.33
C ASP A 80 -1.94 7.00 -3.53
N LEU A 81 -1.45 5.95 -4.17
CA LEU A 81 -0.61 4.95 -3.49
C LEU A 81 0.78 5.46 -3.12
N ARG A 82 1.22 6.58 -3.67
CA ARG A 82 2.52 7.16 -3.36
C ARG A 82 2.47 8.14 -2.20
N THR A 83 1.40 8.92 -2.12
CA THR A 83 1.28 9.99 -1.12
C THR A 83 0.25 9.71 -0.04
N GLY A 84 -0.71 8.82 -0.32
CA GLY A 84 -1.84 8.56 0.56
C GLY A 84 -2.95 9.58 0.46
N GLN A 85 -2.79 10.59 -0.40
CA GLN A 85 -3.82 11.61 -0.56
C GLN A 85 -5.09 11.01 -1.14
N CYS A 86 -6.24 11.31 -0.53
CA CYS A 86 -7.53 10.94 -1.09
C CYS A 86 -7.85 11.85 -2.26
N LEU A 87 -8.15 11.26 -3.42
CA LEU A 87 -8.40 11.98 -4.65
C LEU A 87 -9.87 12.31 -4.86
N THR A 88 -10.75 11.77 -4.01
CA THR A 88 -12.20 11.95 -4.11
C THR A 88 -12.76 12.88 -3.04
N THR A 89 -12.04 13.12 -1.96
CA THR A 89 -12.45 14.02 -0.89
C THR A 89 -11.22 14.50 -0.11
N ASP A 90 -11.32 15.64 0.55
CA ASP A 90 -10.26 16.16 1.41
C ASP A 90 -10.30 15.60 2.83
N ALA A 91 -11.31 14.79 3.16
CA ALA A 91 -11.59 14.38 4.53
C ALA A 91 -10.65 13.28 5.05
N TYR A 92 -9.99 12.54 4.17
CA TYR A 92 -9.24 11.35 4.57
C TYR A 92 -7.85 11.31 3.92
N GLU A 93 -6.93 10.65 4.62
CA GLU A 93 -5.60 10.37 4.11
C GLU A 93 -5.24 8.94 4.50
N LEU A 94 -4.69 8.18 3.56
CA LEU A 94 -4.27 6.80 3.79
C LEU A 94 -2.77 6.81 4.12
N PRO A 95 -2.36 6.35 5.33
CA PRO A 95 -0.94 6.32 5.66
C PRO A 95 -0.16 5.43 4.69
N VAL A 96 0.93 5.95 4.16
CA VAL A 96 1.81 5.28 3.21
C VAL A 96 3.11 4.90 3.90
N HIS A 97 3.64 3.73 3.59
CA HIS A 97 4.89 3.22 4.13
C HIS A 97 5.91 3.06 3.02
N ASP A 98 7.18 2.93 3.39
CA ASP A 98 8.24 2.72 2.42
C ASP A 98 8.24 1.26 1.97
N ALA A 99 8.28 1.06 0.66
CA ALA A 99 8.33 -0.28 0.07
C ALA A 99 9.27 -0.27 -1.11
N THR A 100 10.16 -1.25 -1.16
CA THR A 100 11.14 -1.39 -2.23
C THR A 100 11.30 -2.86 -2.58
N VAL A 101 11.90 -3.10 -3.75
CA VAL A 101 12.31 -4.44 -4.18
C VAL A 101 13.84 -4.46 -4.18
N SER A 102 14.42 -5.39 -3.45
CA SER A 102 15.88 -5.53 -3.36
C SER A 102 16.44 -6.08 -4.66
N PRO A 103 17.78 -5.98 -4.87
CA PRO A 103 18.42 -6.59 -6.05
C PRO A 103 18.18 -8.10 -6.16
N GLN A 104 17.86 -8.78 -5.06
CA GLN A 104 17.57 -10.22 -5.05
C GLN A 104 16.07 -10.51 -5.29
N GLY A 105 15.26 -9.50 -5.62
CA GLY A 105 13.83 -9.68 -5.86
C GLY A 105 13.00 -9.84 -4.59
N ARG A 106 13.46 -9.31 -3.46
CA ARG A 106 12.73 -9.37 -2.19
C ARG A 106 11.97 -8.08 -1.94
N VAL A 107 10.74 -8.21 -1.49
CA VAL A 107 9.90 -7.06 -1.13
C VAL A 107 10.23 -6.67 0.30
N VAL A 108 10.65 -5.42 0.49
CA VAL A 108 11.08 -4.88 1.78
C VAL A 108 10.18 -3.72 2.14
N VAL A 109 9.61 -3.73 3.35
CA VAL A 109 8.69 -2.71 3.83
C VAL A 109 9.24 -2.12 5.12
N ALA A 110 9.20 -0.79 5.21
CA ALA A 110 9.53 -0.06 6.43
C ALA A 110 8.35 0.82 6.80
N VAL A 111 7.76 0.55 7.95
CA VAL A 111 6.59 1.29 8.43
C VAL A 111 7.02 2.69 8.85
N ARG A 112 6.33 3.72 8.35
CA ARG A 112 6.57 5.10 8.77
C ARG A 112 5.92 5.36 10.13
N PRO A 113 6.59 6.16 10.99
CA PRO A 113 6.03 6.52 12.30
C PRO A 113 4.75 7.34 12.21
#